data_2ac5500de36d4f7cffaf0b03025f6fd9
#
_entry.id   2ac5500de36d4f7cffaf0b03025f6fd9
#
_cell.length_a   1.000
_cell.length_b   1.000
_cell.length_c   1.000
_cell.angle_alpha   90.00
_cell.angle_beta   90.00
_cell.angle_gamma   90.00
#
_symmetry.space_group_name_H-M   'P 1'
#
loop_
_entity.id
_entity.type
_entity.pdbx_description
1 polymer ?
#
loop_
_entity_poly.entity_id
_entity_poly.type
_entity_poly.pdbx_seq_one_letter_code
_entity_poly.pdbx_strand_id
1 'polypeptide(L)'
;MPVTPPSLFPPILPTRQGMLAVDELHTIYWEEVGNPDGIPVLFLHGGPGAGLSPQHRRFFDPNSYRVILFDQRGAGKSTPLGEWRNNTTQLLIDDIERLRTMFGIERWLVFGGSWGSTLALAYGEAHPARCLGFVLRGIFLCTSAEIDWFLHGVRWFYPELYDEFVAPIPDDERGDLLGAYARRLLCNDPKVYWPAARAWSRFEGRRVFLLPQEDEQSSDTLDLGVGRLESHYMANGGFLEDDQLIRDLGRIAHLPAVIVQGRYDVICPPLSAYRLQRAWPGAKLRMVPDAGHGALEVGIARGLVTATEQFKRHGRFD
;
A
#
# COMPACT_ATOMS: atom_id res chain seq x y z
N MET A 1 9.60 -33.42 -8.02
CA MET A 1 9.88 -32.53 -6.90
C MET A 1 9.03 -31.29 -7.10
N PRO A 2 8.33 -30.76 -6.09
CA PRO A 2 7.64 -29.50 -6.25
C PRO A 2 8.68 -28.41 -6.54
N VAL A 3 8.54 -27.72 -7.68
CA VAL A 3 9.39 -26.59 -8.05
C VAL A 3 9.10 -25.47 -7.04
N THR A 4 10.09 -25.11 -6.25
CA THR A 4 9.97 -23.93 -5.35
C THR A 4 9.74 -22.70 -6.23
N PRO A 5 8.65 -21.94 -6.04
CA PRO A 5 8.44 -20.73 -6.85
C PRO A 5 9.63 -19.80 -6.72
N PRO A 6 10.00 -19.07 -7.80
CA PRO A 6 11.04 -18.06 -7.72
C PRO A 6 10.66 -16.98 -6.69
N SER A 7 11.65 -16.35 -6.06
CA SER A 7 11.36 -15.23 -5.15
C SER A 7 10.66 -14.06 -5.89
N LEU A 8 10.99 -13.82 -7.16
CA LEU A 8 10.34 -12.87 -8.07
C LEU A 8 10.48 -13.38 -9.52
N PHE A 9 9.51 -13.05 -10.38
CA PHE A 9 9.64 -13.27 -11.81
C PHE A 9 10.70 -12.34 -12.43
N PRO A 10 11.22 -12.65 -13.64
CA PRO A 10 12.14 -11.78 -14.33
C PRO A 10 11.59 -10.35 -14.52
N PRO A 11 12.45 -9.33 -14.62
CA PRO A 11 12.01 -7.98 -14.95
C PRO A 11 11.23 -7.94 -16.27
N ILE A 12 10.15 -7.16 -16.27
CA ILE A 12 9.29 -6.96 -17.45
C ILE A 12 8.98 -5.47 -17.62
N LEU A 13 8.89 -5.03 -18.87
CA LEU A 13 8.44 -3.68 -19.23
C LEU A 13 6.92 -3.65 -19.41
N PRO A 14 6.27 -2.49 -19.21
CA PRO A 14 4.87 -2.32 -19.56
C PRO A 14 4.64 -2.60 -21.05
N THR A 15 3.57 -3.31 -21.35
CA THR A 15 3.08 -3.49 -22.73
C THR A 15 2.34 -2.24 -23.18
N ARG A 16 1.67 -1.56 -22.24
CA ARG A 16 0.98 -0.27 -22.45
C ARG A 16 1.14 0.58 -21.20
N GLN A 17 1.19 1.88 -21.37
CA GLN A 17 1.20 2.86 -20.29
C GLN A 17 0.58 4.17 -20.75
N GLY A 18 0.09 4.98 -19.82
CA GLY A 18 -0.50 6.27 -20.17
C GLY A 18 -0.92 7.07 -18.95
N MET A 19 -1.65 8.14 -19.23
CA MET A 19 -2.20 9.05 -18.24
C MET A 19 -3.73 9.05 -18.38
N LEU A 20 -4.43 9.14 -17.25
CA LEU A 20 -5.89 9.23 -17.20
C LEU A 20 -6.28 10.44 -16.33
N ALA A 21 -6.92 11.45 -16.95
CA ALA A 21 -7.52 12.54 -16.18
C ALA A 21 -8.73 12.01 -15.40
N VAL A 22 -8.70 12.17 -14.08
CA VAL A 22 -9.74 11.65 -13.18
C VAL A 22 -10.64 12.74 -12.61
N ASP A 23 -10.15 13.97 -12.59
CA ASP A 23 -10.92 15.20 -12.33
C ASP A 23 -10.19 16.40 -12.94
N GLU A 24 -10.63 17.63 -12.60
CA GLU A 24 -10.02 18.87 -13.12
C GLU A 24 -8.60 19.13 -12.58
N LEU A 25 -8.22 18.46 -11.48
CA LEU A 25 -6.95 18.65 -10.79
C LEU A 25 -5.99 17.48 -11.02
N HIS A 26 -6.49 16.25 -11.00
CA HIS A 26 -5.69 15.05 -10.99
C HIS A 26 -5.67 14.30 -12.32
N THR A 27 -4.46 13.89 -12.71
CA THR A 27 -4.22 12.95 -13.81
C THR A 27 -3.35 11.81 -13.28
N ILE A 28 -3.86 10.58 -13.31
CA ILE A 28 -3.16 9.41 -12.79
C ILE A 28 -2.37 8.68 -13.88
N TYR A 29 -1.16 8.23 -13.53
CA TYR A 29 -0.36 7.36 -14.38
C TYR A 29 -0.77 5.91 -14.19
N TRP A 30 -0.84 5.16 -15.30
CA TRP A 30 -1.12 3.73 -15.29
C TRP A 30 -0.21 2.96 -16.24
N GLU A 31 -0.05 1.68 -15.95
CA GLU A 31 0.63 0.72 -16.82
C GLU A 31 -0.07 -0.64 -16.81
N GLU A 32 0.02 -1.32 -17.95
CA GLU A 32 -0.44 -2.69 -18.15
C GLU A 32 0.75 -3.56 -18.46
N VAL A 33 0.88 -4.69 -17.77
CA VAL A 33 1.96 -5.65 -17.99
C VAL A 33 1.45 -7.08 -18.10
N GLY A 34 2.20 -7.93 -18.78
CA GLY A 34 1.93 -9.35 -18.92
C GLY A 34 1.02 -9.68 -20.10
N ASN A 35 0.27 -10.77 -19.97
CA ASN A 35 -0.58 -11.31 -21.01
C ASN A 35 -1.93 -10.57 -21.08
N PRO A 36 -2.29 -9.91 -22.19
CA PRO A 36 -3.55 -9.17 -22.29
C PRO A 36 -4.81 -10.08 -22.15
N ASP A 37 -4.68 -11.37 -22.42
CA ASP A 37 -5.75 -12.37 -22.25
C ASP A 37 -5.64 -13.14 -20.93
N GLY A 38 -4.70 -12.75 -20.06
CA GLY A 38 -4.45 -13.38 -18.77
C GLY A 38 -5.46 -12.99 -17.69
N ILE A 39 -5.30 -13.60 -16.50
CA ILE A 39 -6.12 -13.30 -15.33
C ILE A 39 -5.92 -11.82 -14.96
N PRO A 40 -6.99 -11.00 -14.93
CA PRO A 40 -6.87 -9.59 -14.59
C PRO A 40 -6.46 -9.39 -13.12
N VAL A 41 -5.53 -8.49 -12.89
CA VAL A 41 -5.08 -8.08 -11.56
C VAL A 41 -5.08 -6.56 -11.45
N LEU A 42 -5.61 -6.07 -10.33
CA LEU A 42 -5.40 -4.70 -9.86
C LEU A 42 -4.27 -4.69 -8.84
N PHE A 43 -3.21 -3.91 -9.08
CA PHE A 43 -2.13 -3.71 -8.12
C PHE A 43 -2.26 -2.34 -7.44
N LEU A 44 -2.27 -2.33 -6.10
CA LEU A 44 -2.40 -1.15 -5.26
C LEU A 44 -1.12 -0.94 -4.44
N HIS A 45 -0.38 0.14 -4.74
CA HIS A 45 0.83 0.48 -3.99
C HIS A 45 0.54 1.04 -2.59
N GLY A 46 1.56 1.03 -1.74
CA GLY A 46 1.53 1.54 -0.37
C GLY A 46 1.81 3.05 -0.26
N GLY A 47 2.13 3.47 0.93
CA GLY A 47 2.23 4.82 1.44
C GLY A 47 1.00 5.12 2.30
N PRO A 48 0.03 5.95 1.87
CA PRO A 48 -0.18 6.46 0.50
C PRO A 48 0.95 7.38 0.02
N GLY A 49 1.14 7.41 -1.32
CA GLY A 49 2.12 8.31 -1.91
C GLY A 49 3.43 7.68 -2.39
N ALA A 50 3.69 6.40 -2.06
CA ALA A 50 4.94 5.73 -2.46
C ALA A 50 5.09 5.56 -3.99
N GLY A 51 3.97 5.39 -4.70
CA GLY A 51 3.99 5.17 -6.14
C GLY A 51 4.45 3.77 -6.56
N LEU A 52 4.56 3.57 -7.87
CA LEU A 52 4.95 2.31 -8.47
C LEU A 52 6.48 2.14 -8.53
N SER A 53 6.90 0.89 -8.37
CA SER A 53 8.27 0.44 -8.64
C SER A 53 8.26 -0.63 -9.75
N PRO A 54 9.29 -0.71 -10.61
CA PRO A 54 9.44 -1.81 -11.56
C PRO A 54 9.42 -3.20 -10.91
N GLN A 55 9.78 -3.30 -9.63
CA GLN A 55 9.76 -4.55 -8.89
C GLN A 55 8.34 -5.07 -8.65
N HIS A 56 7.33 -4.19 -8.60
CA HIS A 56 5.93 -4.56 -8.37
C HIS A 56 5.37 -5.46 -9.48
N ARG A 57 5.85 -5.31 -10.71
CA ARG A 57 5.47 -6.13 -11.87
C ARG A 57 5.88 -7.60 -11.72
N ARG A 58 6.90 -7.87 -10.89
CA ARG A 58 7.58 -9.16 -10.77
C ARG A 58 6.92 -10.14 -9.79
N PHE A 59 5.81 -9.76 -9.16
CA PHE A 59 5.03 -10.69 -8.33
C PHE A 59 4.13 -11.62 -9.14
N PHE A 60 4.03 -11.42 -10.46
CA PHE A 60 3.08 -12.09 -11.34
C PHE A 60 3.78 -12.81 -12.49
N ASP A 61 3.30 -14.02 -12.81
CA ASP A 61 3.72 -14.72 -14.03
C ASP A 61 3.23 -13.93 -15.26
N PRO A 62 4.14 -13.36 -16.08
CA PRO A 62 3.76 -12.51 -17.19
C PRO A 62 3.01 -13.26 -18.32
N ASN A 63 3.08 -14.59 -18.35
CA ASN A 63 2.35 -15.39 -19.34
C ASN A 63 0.90 -15.66 -18.93
N SER A 64 0.58 -15.52 -17.65
CA SER A 64 -0.70 -15.94 -17.07
C SER A 64 -1.55 -14.77 -16.56
N TYR A 65 -0.94 -13.64 -16.24
CA TYR A 65 -1.59 -12.51 -15.65
C TYR A 65 -1.60 -11.28 -16.56
N ARG A 66 -2.71 -10.55 -16.52
CA ARG A 66 -2.88 -9.21 -17.04
C ARG A 66 -2.92 -8.22 -15.88
N VAL A 67 -1.83 -7.53 -15.62
CA VAL A 67 -1.71 -6.70 -14.42
C VAL A 67 -1.87 -5.23 -14.76
N ILE A 68 -2.83 -4.59 -14.11
CA ILE A 68 -3.02 -3.14 -14.15
C ILE A 68 -2.44 -2.55 -12.88
N LEU A 69 -1.44 -1.69 -13.05
CA LEU A 69 -0.80 -0.93 -11.98
C LEU A 69 -1.04 0.56 -12.25
N PHE A 70 -1.20 1.34 -11.21
CA PHE A 70 -1.31 2.80 -11.36
C PHE A 70 -0.70 3.52 -10.17
N ASP A 71 -0.15 4.69 -10.43
CA ASP A 71 0.20 5.63 -9.37
C ASP A 71 -1.08 6.33 -8.91
N GLN A 72 -1.43 6.20 -7.63
CA GLN A 72 -2.58 6.85 -7.05
C GLN A 72 -2.44 8.37 -7.14
N ARG A 73 -3.52 9.13 -6.88
CA ARG A 73 -3.50 10.59 -6.91
C ARG A 73 -2.33 11.15 -6.10
N GLY A 74 -1.56 12.06 -6.67
CA GLY A 74 -0.43 12.71 -6.03
C GLY A 74 0.82 11.85 -5.83
N ALA A 75 0.83 10.58 -6.29
CA ALA A 75 1.93 9.65 -6.12
C ALA A 75 2.71 9.43 -7.42
N GLY A 76 3.99 9.11 -7.30
CA GLY A 76 4.83 8.65 -8.40
C GLY A 76 4.83 9.57 -9.61
N LYS A 77 4.35 9.08 -10.76
CA LYS A 77 4.22 9.82 -12.03
C LYS A 77 2.86 10.48 -12.22
N SER A 78 1.91 10.27 -11.29
CA SER A 78 0.63 10.98 -11.28
C SER A 78 0.82 12.46 -10.96
N THR A 79 -0.02 13.31 -11.52
CA THR A 79 0.11 14.77 -11.38
C THR A 79 -1.15 15.41 -10.84
N PRO A 80 -1.01 16.48 -10.02
CA PRO A 80 0.24 17.05 -9.48
C PRO A 80 0.84 16.17 -8.39
N LEU A 81 2.17 16.12 -8.28
CA LEU A 81 2.87 15.35 -7.25
C LEU A 81 2.60 15.92 -5.85
N GLY A 82 2.31 15.04 -4.88
CA GLY A 82 2.02 15.40 -3.50
C GLY A 82 0.74 16.22 -3.32
N GLU A 83 -0.15 16.25 -4.32
CA GLU A 83 -1.42 16.97 -4.24
C GLU A 83 -2.42 16.18 -3.39
N TRP A 84 -2.88 16.82 -2.32
CA TRP A 84 -3.77 16.24 -1.33
C TRP A 84 -5.23 16.69 -1.45
N ARG A 85 -5.50 17.81 -2.13
CA ARG A 85 -6.87 18.26 -2.39
C ARG A 85 -7.56 17.27 -3.33
N ASN A 86 -8.85 17.06 -3.16
CA ASN A 86 -9.61 16.05 -3.93
C ASN A 86 -8.94 14.67 -3.92
N ASN A 87 -8.38 14.26 -2.77
CA ASN A 87 -7.66 13.01 -2.62
C ASN A 87 -8.16 12.30 -1.34
N THR A 88 -9.13 11.42 -1.52
CA THR A 88 -9.79 10.64 -0.46
C THR A 88 -9.91 9.19 -0.88
N THR A 89 -10.12 8.29 0.07
CA THR A 89 -10.31 6.85 -0.21
C THR A 89 -11.46 6.61 -1.19
N GLN A 90 -12.57 7.35 -1.05
CA GLN A 90 -13.73 7.22 -1.94
C GLN A 90 -13.40 7.62 -3.38
N LEU A 91 -12.63 8.71 -3.56
CA LEU A 91 -12.18 9.15 -4.89
C LEU A 91 -11.18 8.18 -5.52
N LEU A 92 -10.32 7.53 -4.70
CA LEU A 92 -9.44 6.47 -5.21
C LEU A 92 -10.23 5.23 -5.64
N ILE A 93 -11.32 4.88 -4.95
CA ILE A 93 -12.25 3.81 -5.37
C ILE A 93 -12.89 4.15 -6.72
N ASP A 94 -13.33 5.39 -6.92
CA ASP A 94 -13.86 5.85 -8.20
C ASP A 94 -12.82 5.79 -9.32
N ASP A 95 -11.56 6.15 -9.04
CA ASP A 95 -10.46 6.05 -10.01
C ASP A 95 -10.19 4.59 -10.42
N ILE A 96 -10.25 3.66 -9.47
CA ILE A 96 -10.14 2.22 -9.74
C ILE A 96 -11.25 1.75 -10.68
N GLU A 97 -12.50 2.18 -10.48
CA GLU A 97 -13.61 1.83 -11.37
C GLU A 97 -13.49 2.46 -12.77
N ARG A 98 -12.93 3.68 -12.87
CA ARG A 98 -12.59 4.31 -14.17
C ARG A 98 -11.55 3.49 -14.92
N LEU A 99 -10.47 3.06 -14.25
CA LEU A 99 -9.45 2.19 -14.83
C LEU A 99 -10.06 0.85 -15.25
N ARG A 100 -10.84 0.20 -14.39
CA ARG A 100 -11.49 -1.07 -14.70
C ARG A 100 -12.32 -0.98 -15.96
N THR A 101 -13.14 0.06 -16.08
CA THR A 101 -14.00 0.31 -17.23
C THR A 101 -13.19 0.61 -18.49
N MET A 102 -12.15 1.44 -18.39
CA MET A 102 -11.25 1.79 -19.51
C MET A 102 -10.56 0.54 -20.10
N PHE A 103 -10.18 -0.42 -19.24
CA PHE A 103 -9.56 -1.67 -19.68
C PHE A 103 -10.56 -2.77 -20.07
N GLY A 104 -11.87 -2.54 -19.94
CA GLY A 104 -12.91 -3.52 -20.25
C GLY A 104 -12.86 -4.74 -19.32
N ILE A 105 -12.37 -4.57 -18.08
CA ILE A 105 -12.23 -5.65 -17.11
C ILE A 105 -13.53 -5.77 -16.31
N GLU A 106 -14.11 -6.95 -16.27
CA GLU A 106 -15.33 -7.21 -15.47
C GLU A 106 -14.98 -7.41 -14.00
N ARG A 107 -13.99 -8.27 -13.73
CA ARG A 107 -13.53 -8.64 -12.38
C ARG A 107 -12.01 -8.83 -12.38
N TRP A 108 -11.37 -8.59 -11.28
CA TRP A 108 -9.92 -8.78 -11.10
C TRP A 108 -9.54 -9.32 -9.73
N LEU A 109 -8.38 -9.96 -9.66
CA LEU A 109 -7.70 -10.25 -8.41
C LEU A 109 -7.14 -8.93 -7.86
N VAL A 110 -7.46 -8.59 -6.62
CA VAL A 110 -6.98 -7.36 -5.98
C VAL A 110 -5.71 -7.68 -5.17
N PHE A 111 -4.63 -6.98 -5.49
CA PHE A 111 -3.34 -7.15 -4.84
C PHE A 111 -2.92 -5.83 -4.20
N GLY A 112 -2.73 -5.80 -2.87
CA GLY A 112 -2.38 -4.58 -2.16
C GLY A 112 -1.54 -4.84 -0.91
N GLY A 113 -0.66 -3.90 -0.60
CA GLY A 113 0.15 -3.98 0.61
C GLY A 113 0.26 -2.65 1.34
N SER A 114 0.38 -2.69 2.68
CA SER A 114 0.41 -1.48 3.50
C SER A 114 -0.86 -0.66 3.30
N TRP A 115 -0.79 0.64 3.02
CA TRP A 115 -1.93 1.43 2.56
C TRP A 115 -2.70 0.75 1.40
N GLY A 116 -1.99 0.10 0.47
CA GLY A 116 -2.64 -0.65 -0.60
C GLY A 116 -3.54 -1.77 -0.09
N SER A 117 -3.32 -2.33 1.10
CA SER A 117 -4.24 -3.29 1.73
C SER A 117 -5.50 -2.61 2.27
N THR A 118 -5.38 -1.41 2.83
CA THR A 118 -6.50 -0.55 3.23
C THR A 118 -7.41 -0.27 2.04
N LEU A 119 -6.80 0.24 0.95
CA LEU A 119 -7.53 0.56 -0.28
C LEU A 119 -8.13 -0.69 -0.95
N ALA A 120 -7.44 -1.83 -0.90
CA ALA A 120 -7.96 -3.11 -1.41
C ALA A 120 -9.22 -3.55 -0.67
N LEU A 121 -9.23 -3.46 0.65
CA LEU A 121 -10.38 -3.79 1.49
C LEU A 121 -11.53 -2.82 1.22
N ALA A 122 -11.29 -1.51 1.28
CA ALA A 122 -12.29 -0.48 1.03
C ALA A 122 -12.92 -0.60 -0.36
N TYR A 123 -12.10 -0.84 -1.40
CA TYR A 123 -12.58 -1.10 -2.75
C TYR A 123 -13.43 -2.37 -2.83
N GLY A 124 -12.95 -3.46 -2.23
CA GLY A 124 -13.69 -4.73 -2.22
C GLY A 124 -15.05 -4.61 -1.53
N GLU A 125 -15.11 -3.92 -0.41
CA GLU A 125 -16.36 -3.68 0.33
C GLU A 125 -17.34 -2.79 -0.45
N ALA A 126 -16.83 -1.83 -1.22
CA ALA A 126 -17.64 -1.01 -2.10
C ALA A 126 -18.13 -1.77 -3.36
N HIS A 127 -17.26 -2.63 -3.93
CA HIS A 127 -17.49 -3.31 -5.20
C HIS A 127 -17.21 -4.83 -5.14
N PRO A 128 -17.85 -5.60 -4.25
CA PRO A 128 -17.55 -7.02 -4.05
C PRO A 128 -17.71 -7.85 -5.33
N ALA A 129 -18.69 -7.51 -6.19
CA ALA A 129 -18.90 -8.18 -7.46
C ALA A 129 -17.77 -7.97 -8.49
N ARG A 130 -16.85 -7.02 -8.24
CA ARG A 130 -15.69 -6.74 -9.11
C ARG A 130 -14.43 -7.47 -8.68
N CYS A 131 -14.47 -8.17 -7.55
CA CYS A 131 -13.30 -8.87 -6.99
C CYS A 131 -13.38 -10.37 -7.27
N LEU A 132 -12.26 -10.95 -7.70
CA LEU A 132 -12.04 -12.39 -7.80
C LEU A 132 -11.49 -12.98 -6.50
N GLY A 133 -10.78 -12.18 -5.72
CA GLY A 133 -10.12 -12.53 -4.47
C GLY A 133 -9.08 -11.49 -4.11
N PHE A 134 -8.34 -11.74 -3.01
CA PHE A 134 -7.40 -10.77 -2.45
C PHE A 134 -6.05 -11.39 -2.12
N VAL A 135 -4.96 -10.72 -2.52
CA VAL A 135 -3.60 -10.98 -2.04
C VAL A 135 -3.16 -9.74 -1.29
N LEU A 136 -3.06 -9.85 0.02
CA LEU A 136 -2.79 -8.73 0.91
C LEU A 136 -1.45 -8.91 1.64
N ARG A 137 -0.75 -7.80 1.94
CA ARG A 137 0.52 -7.81 2.65
C ARG A 137 0.63 -6.60 3.59
N GLY A 138 1.22 -6.84 4.81
CA GLY A 138 1.48 -5.75 5.73
C GLY A 138 0.20 -4.98 6.04
N ILE A 139 -0.76 -5.65 6.66
CA ILE A 139 -2.13 -5.15 6.84
C ILE A 139 -2.14 -3.86 7.64
N PHE A 140 -2.72 -2.83 7.04
CA PHE A 140 -3.05 -1.55 7.66
C PHE A 140 -4.57 -1.36 7.58
N LEU A 141 -5.23 -1.32 8.74
CA LEU A 141 -6.68 -1.12 8.83
C LEU A 141 -7.03 0.36 9.01
N CYS A 142 -6.02 1.21 9.09
CA CYS A 142 -6.12 2.67 9.26
C CYS A 142 -6.91 3.09 10.51
N THR A 143 -6.83 2.28 11.58
CA THR A 143 -7.44 2.60 12.86
C THR A 143 -6.65 3.66 13.61
N SER A 144 -7.32 4.37 14.52
CA SER A 144 -6.67 5.34 15.41
C SER A 144 -5.51 4.74 16.21
N ALA A 145 -5.66 3.48 16.65
CA ALA A 145 -4.61 2.76 17.37
C ALA A 145 -3.38 2.45 16.48
N GLU A 146 -3.57 2.14 15.19
CA GLU A 146 -2.46 1.92 14.27
C GLU A 146 -1.74 3.23 13.92
N ILE A 147 -2.47 4.32 13.77
CA ILE A 147 -1.90 5.66 13.56
C ILE A 147 -1.08 6.09 14.78
N ASP A 148 -1.60 5.88 15.98
CA ASP A 148 -0.86 6.16 17.23
C ASP A 148 0.40 5.29 17.34
N TRP A 149 0.29 4.00 17.00
CA TRP A 149 1.44 3.10 16.95
C TRP A 149 2.52 3.61 15.97
N PHE A 150 2.13 4.00 14.76
CA PHE A 150 3.05 4.50 13.75
C PHE A 150 3.83 5.73 14.22
N LEU A 151 3.15 6.66 14.90
CA LEU A 151 3.71 7.93 15.36
C LEU A 151 4.45 7.82 16.69
N HIS A 152 3.96 7.00 17.61
CA HIS A 152 4.42 7.00 19.00
C HIS A 152 4.87 5.62 19.49
N GLY A 153 4.16 4.55 19.15
CA GLY A 153 4.43 3.21 19.68
C GLY A 153 5.78 2.67 19.26
N VAL A 154 6.17 2.95 18.02
CA VAL A 154 7.42 2.45 17.43
C VAL A 154 8.70 2.93 18.13
N ARG A 155 8.67 4.00 18.93
CA ARG A 155 9.79 4.49 19.74
C ARG A 155 10.39 3.45 20.68
N TRP A 156 9.62 2.43 21.02
CA TRP A 156 10.11 1.32 21.85
C TRP A 156 11.13 0.43 21.12
N PHE A 157 11.15 0.46 19.80
CA PHE A 157 12.07 -0.30 18.96
C PHE A 157 13.14 0.59 18.30
N TYR A 158 12.81 1.87 18.01
CA TYR A 158 13.66 2.83 17.30
C TYR A 158 13.67 4.18 18.03
N PRO A 159 14.21 4.25 19.27
CA PRO A 159 14.19 5.48 20.06
C PRO A 159 15.01 6.61 19.40
N GLU A 160 16.18 6.28 18.83
CA GLU A 160 17.03 7.23 18.13
C GLU A 160 16.37 7.84 16.89
N LEU A 161 15.66 7.02 16.13
CA LEU A 161 14.93 7.46 14.94
C LEU A 161 13.69 8.29 15.33
N TYR A 162 13.06 7.96 16.45
CA TYR A 162 11.99 8.77 17.01
C TYR A 162 12.47 10.15 17.43
N ASP A 163 13.63 10.24 18.09
CA ASP A 163 14.22 11.52 18.47
C ASP A 163 14.55 12.38 17.25
N GLU A 164 15.10 11.78 16.17
CA GLU A 164 15.31 12.45 14.89
C GLU A 164 13.98 12.96 14.29
N PHE A 165 12.90 12.17 14.39
CA PHE A 165 11.59 12.50 13.86
C PHE A 165 10.94 13.65 14.61
N VAL A 166 11.03 13.72 15.93
CA VAL A 166 10.43 14.79 16.72
C VAL A 166 11.25 16.06 16.77
N ALA A 167 12.58 15.99 16.51
CA ALA A 167 13.49 17.13 16.61
C ALA A 167 13.09 18.38 15.79
N PRO A 168 12.55 18.27 14.56
CA PRO A 168 12.08 19.43 13.79
C PRO A 168 10.83 20.09 14.35
N ILE A 169 10.14 19.45 15.31
CA ILE A 169 8.87 19.93 15.87
C ILE A 169 9.16 20.67 17.20
N PRO A 170 8.70 21.93 17.37
CA PRO A 170 8.78 22.66 18.63
C PRO A 170 8.17 21.87 19.79
N ASP A 171 8.75 22.00 20.97
CA ASP A 171 8.37 21.21 22.15
C ASP A 171 6.89 21.37 22.52
N ASP A 172 6.34 22.56 22.36
CA ASP A 172 4.93 22.88 22.63
C ASP A 172 3.95 22.29 21.60
N GLU A 173 4.44 21.89 20.41
CA GLU A 173 3.65 21.20 19.39
C GLU A 173 3.75 19.66 19.46
N ARG A 174 4.71 19.09 20.19
CA ARG A 174 4.97 17.65 20.22
C ARG A 174 3.85 16.80 20.84
N GLY A 175 2.93 17.44 21.55
CA GLY A 175 1.71 16.79 22.04
C GLY A 175 0.74 16.36 20.95
N ASP A 176 0.86 16.95 19.74
CA ASP A 176 0.09 16.60 18.53
C ASP A 176 1.04 16.52 17.33
N LEU A 177 1.86 15.46 17.28
CA LEU A 177 2.84 15.27 16.21
C LEU A 177 2.17 15.17 14.83
N LEU A 178 1.05 14.49 14.72
CA LEU A 178 0.33 14.35 13.45
C LEU A 178 -0.12 15.73 12.93
N GLY A 179 -0.79 16.51 13.76
CA GLY A 179 -1.22 17.86 13.39
C GLY A 179 -0.06 18.79 13.12
N ALA A 180 1.05 18.69 13.89
CA ALA A 180 2.25 19.49 13.68
C ALA A 180 2.90 19.19 12.33
N TYR A 181 3.01 17.94 11.94
CA TYR A 181 3.50 17.53 10.63
C TYR A 181 2.54 17.89 9.51
N ALA A 182 1.23 17.63 9.67
CA ALA A 182 0.23 17.97 8.66
C ALA A 182 0.22 19.48 8.34
N ARG A 183 0.30 20.34 9.34
CA ARG A 183 0.41 21.80 9.12
C ARG A 183 1.63 22.17 8.27
N ARG A 184 2.77 21.49 8.45
CA ARG A 184 4.00 21.73 7.69
C ARG A 184 3.94 21.14 6.29
N LEU A 185 3.48 19.91 6.17
CA LEU A 185 3.45 19.15 4.92
C LEU A 185 2.41 19.67 3.93
N LEU A 186 1.24 20.10 4.44
CA LEU A 186 0.13 20.56 3.60
C LEU A 186 0.16 22.06 3.30
N CYS A 187 1.19 22.79 3.76
CA CYS A 187 1.37 24.19 3.39
C CYS A 187 1.95 24.33 1.98
N ASN A 188 1.91 25.59 1.45
CA ASN A 188 2.41 25.89 0.11
C ASN A 188 3.87 26.42 0.10
N ASP A 189 4.53 26.54 1.27
CA ASP A 189 5.90 27.05 1.33
C ASP A 189 6.92 25.89 1.24
N PRO A 190 7.71 25.81 0.15
CA PRO A 190 8.73 24.77 -0.03
C PRO A 190 9.78 24.72 1.09
N LYS A 191 10.09 25.89 1.70
CA LYS A 191 11.06 25.95 2.80
C LYS A 191 10.53 25.25 4.08
N VAL A 192 9.22 25.12 4.19
CA VAL A 192 8.55 24.46 5.32
C VAL A 192 8.26 23.01 5.02
N TYR A 193 7.64 22.71 3.88
CA TYR A 193 7.21 21.32 3.63
C TYR A 193 8.35 20.38 3.25
N TRP A 194 9.41 20.82 2.56
CA TRP A 194 10.50 19.89 2.18
C TRP A 194 11.26 19.27 3.36
N PRO A 195 11.68 20.05 4.37
CA PRO A 195 12.29 19.44 5.56
C PRO A 195 11.37 18.45 6.26
N ALA A 196 10.09 18.78 6.37
CA ALA A 196 9.10 17.91 6.99
C ALA A 196 8.87 16.62 6.18
N ALA A 197 8.79 16.72 4.83
CA ALA A 197 8.62 15.57 3.95
C ALA A 197 9.80 14.59 4.06
N ARG A 198 11.02 15.08 4.05
CA ARG A 198 12.22 14.25 4.22
C ARG A 198 12.29 13.61 5.61
N ALA A 199 11.92 14.35 6.66
CA ALA A 199 11.91 13.79 8.02
C ALA A 199 10.86 12.67 8.14
N TRP A 200 9.67 12.88 7.58
CA TRP A 200 8.59 11.87 7.58
C TRP A 200 8.97 10.64 6.77
N SER A 201 9.38 10.80 5.53
CA SER A 201 9.77 9.72 4.62
C SER A 201 10.93 8.90 5.19
N ARG A 202 11.93 9.55 5.79
CA ARG A 202 13.05 8.88 6.46
C ARG A 202 12.58 8.08 7.68
N PHE A 203 11.67 8.65 8.48
CA PHE A 203 11.13 7.97 9.66
C PHE A 203 10.41 6.68 9.28
N GLU A 204 9.63 6.66 8.17
CA GLU A 204 9.04 5.44 7.66
C GLU A 204 10.07 4.53 7.00
N GLY A 205 10.85 5.04 6.05
CA GLY A 205 11.74 4.26 5.20
C GLY A 205 12.72 3.39 5.97
N ARG A 206 13.27 3.91 7.08
CA ARG A 206 14.21 3.17 7.95
C ARG A 206 13.61 2.00 8.71
N ARG A 207 12.30 1.85 8.71
CA ARG A 207 11.56 0.79 9.41
C ARG A 207 10.95 -0.25 8.48
N VAL A 208 11.07 -0.05 7.15
CA VAL A 208 10.46 -0.93 6.15
C VAL A 208 11.05 -2.34 6.19
N PHE A 209 12.38 -2.45 6.31
CA PHE A 209 13.06 -3.74 6.30
C PHE A 209 13.45 -4.17 7.70
N LEU A 210 13.40 -5.48 7.97
CA LEU A 210 13.86 -6.05 9.25
C LEU A 210 15.34 -5.76 9.49
N LEU A 211 16.16 -5.90 8.44
CA LEU A 211 17.58 -5.57 8.51
C LEU A 211 17.86 -4.29 7.72
N PRO A 212 18.74 -3.42 8.22
CA PRO A 212 19.13 -2.18 7.53
C PRO A 212 19.55 -2.46 6.09
N GLN A 213 19.10 -1.62 5.16
CA GLN A 213 19.57 -1.63 3.79
C GLN A 213 20.69 -0.60 3.62
N GLU A 214 21.73 -0.95 2.87
CA GLU A 214 22.89 -0.06 2.65
C GLU A 214 22.52 1.18 1.82
N ASP A 215 21.55 1.05 0.91
CA ASP A 215 21.04 2.14 0.06
C ASP A 215 19.61 2.52 0.47
N GLU A 216 19.47 3.57 1.25
CA GLU A 216 18.16 4.22 1.42
C GLU A 216 17.75 4.86 0.07
N GLN A 217 16.74 4.29 -0.56
CA GLN A 217 16.16 4.87 -1.76
C GLN A 217 15.29 6.08 -1.36
N SER A 218 15.92 7.22 -1.11
CA SER A 218 15.22 8.50 -1.01
C SER A 218 15.23 9.21 -2.35
N SER A 219 14.13 9.83 -2.70
CA SER A 219 14.01 10.74 -3.84
C SER A 219 13.01 11.83 -3.52
N ASP A 220 13.18 13.00 -4.10
CA ASP A 220 12.24 14.11 -3.90
C ASP A 220 10.78 13.69 -4.23
N THR A 221 10.58 12.84 -5.24
CA THR A 221 9.26 12.30 -5.60
C THR A 221 8.68 11.45 -4.48
N LEU A 222 9.47 10.52 -3.93
CA LEU A 222 9.04 9.66 -2.84
C LEU A 222 8.79 10.45 -1.56
N ASP A 223 9.74 11.31 -1.19
CA ASP A 223 9.66 12.08 0.05
C ASP A 223 8.43 13.00 0.08
N LEU A 224 8.16 13.69 -1.02
CA LEU A 224 7.01 14.58 -1.11
C LEU A 224 5.69 13.81 -1.17
N GLY A 225 5.65 12.75 -1.97
CA GLY A 225 4.46 11.91 -2.11
C GLY A 225 4.07 11.28 -0.77
N VAL A 226 5.00 10.55 -0.15
CA VAL A 226 4.78 9.89 1.13
C VAL A 226 4.47 10.90 2.23
N GLY A 227 5.34 11.90 2.44
CA GLY A 227 5.15 12.86 3.53
C GLY A 227 3.80 13.56 3.47
N ARG A 228 3.42 14.09 2.31
CA ARG A 228 2.15 14.82 2.15
C ARG A 228 0.93 13.90 2.23
N LEU A 229 0.95 12.80 1.50
CA LEU A 229 -0.25 11.97 1.39
C LEU A 229 -0.47 11.12 2.65
N GLU A 230 0.57 10.56 3.26
CA GLU A 230 0.39 9.83 4.53
C GLU A 230 -0.14 10.74 5.63
N SER A 231 0.48 11.93 5.81
CA SER A 231 0.01 12.86 6.83
C SER A 231 -1.43 13.32 6.58
N HIS A 232 -1.81 13.55 5.31
CA HIS A 232 -3.17 13.88 4.92
C HIS A 232 -4.16 12.76 5.25
N TYR A 233 -3.87 11.54 4.83
CA TYR A 233 -4.74 10.40 5.08
C TYR A 233 -4.81 10.04 6.57
N MET A 234 -3.69 10.01 7.28
CA MET A 234 -3.68 9.72 8.72
C MET A 234 -4.43 10.79 9.53
N ALA A 235 -4.27 12.08 9.20
CA ALA A 235 -4.98 13.17 9.87
C ALA A 235 -6.50 13.12 9.65
N ASN A 236 -6.96 12.41 8.62
CA ASN A 236 -8.37 12.22 8.31
C ASN A 236 -8.85 10.76 8.52
N GLY A 237 -8.12 9.95 9.30
CA GLY A 237 -8.49 8.55 9.57
C GLY A 237 -8.64 7.70 8.30
N GLY A 238 -7.87 8.01 7.22
CA GLY A 238 -8.01 7.36 5.93
C GLY A 238 -9.33 7.65 5.23
N PHE A 239 -10.09 8.66 5.67
CA PHE A 239 -11.46 8.93 5.22
C PHE A 239 -12.39 7.73 5.43
N LEU A 240 -12.14 6.96 6.49
CA LEU A 240 -12.90 5.79 6.94
C LEU A 240 -13.33 6.02 8.39
N GLU A 241 -14.41 5.37 8.80
CA GLU A 241 -14.73 5.27 10.24
C GLU A 241 -13.75 4.32 10.93
N ASP A 242 -13.51 4.52 12.21
CA ASP A 242 -12.64 3.62 12.96
C ASP A 242 -13.21 2.19 12.95
N ASP A 243 -12.33 1.19 12.73
CA ASP A 243 -12.70 -0.23 12.55
C ASP A 243 -13.68 -0.52 11.38
N GLN A 244 -13.93 0.41 10.46
CA GLN A 244 -14.87 0.22 9.34
C GLN A 244 -14.55 -1.04 8.52
N LEU A 245 -13.27 -1.25 8.16
CA LEU A 245 -12.86 -2.38 7.31
C LEU A 245 -13.07 -3.76 7.96
N ILE A 246 -13.08 -3.83 9.29
CA ILE A 246 -13.44 -5.07 10.00
C ILE A 246 -14.96 -5.20 10.11
N ARG A 247 -15.66 -4.10 10.42
CA ARG A 247 -17.11 -4.09 10.53
C ARG A 247 -17.83 -4.49 9.25
N ASP A 248 -17.35 -3.95 8.10
CA ASP A 248 -18.00 -4.12 6.79
C ASP A 248 -17.45 -5.33 6.00
N LEU A 249 -16.49 -6.06 6.57
CA LEU A 249 -15.80 -7.20 5.95
C LEU A 249 -16.76 -8.31 5.45
N GLY A 250 -17.94 -8.44 6.08
CA GLY A 250 -18.97 -9.40 5.66
C GLY A 250 -19.35 -9.30 4.18
N ARG A 251 -19.14 -8.14 3.54
CA ARG A 251 -19.42 -7.92 2.12
C ARG A 251 -18.51 -8.74 1.20
N ILE A 252 -17.28 -9.02 1.64
CA ILE A 252 -16.24 -9.73 0.86
C ILE A 252 -15.77 -11.03 1.49
N ALA A 253 -16.26 -11.38 2.67
CA ALA A 253 -15.81 -12.57 3.42
C ALA A 253 -16.05 -13.91 2.68
N HIS A 254 -16.91 -13.92 1.66
CA HIS A 254 -17.16 -15.07 0.79
C HIS A 254 -16.10 -15.27 -0.31
N LEU A 255 -15.24 -14.26 -0.55
CA LEU A 255 -14.19 -14.30 -1.55
C LEU A 255 -12.89 -14.89 -0.98
N PRO A 256 -12.08 -15.58 -1.80
CA PRO A 256 -10.80 -16.11 -1.36
C PRO A 256 -9.81 -14.98 -1.05
N ALA A 257 -9.09 -15.10 0.06
CA ALA A 257 -8.07 -14.14 0.46
C ALA A 257 -6.84 -14.84 1.04
N VAL A 258 -5.67 -14.23 0.82
CA VAL A 258 -4.42 -14.58 1.49
C VAL A 258 -3.74 -13.32 2.00
N ILE A 259 -3.23 -13.40 3.22
CA ILE A 259 -2.50 -12.34 3.91
C ILE A 259 -1.07 -12.84 4.10
N VAL A 260 -0.08 -12.11 3.57
CA VAL A 260 1.35 -12.37 3.80
C VAL A 260 1.88 -11.28 4.73
N GLN A 261 2.34 -11.67 5.93
CA GLN A 261 2.69 -10.74 6.99
C GLN A 261 4.07 -11.05 7.57
N GLY A 262 4.92 -10.04 7.68
CA GLY A 262 6.18 -10.17 8.40
C GLY A 262 5.97 -10.26 9.92
N ARG A 263 6.69 -11.17 10.58
CA ARG A 263 6.59 -11.34 12.04
C ARG A 263 7.06 -10.09 12.79
N TYR A 264 8.04 -9.40 12.24
CA TYR A 264 8.67 -8.22 12.83
C TYR A 264 8.32 -6.93 12.10
N ASP A 265 7.14 -6.90 11.47
CA ASP A 265 6.61 -5.70 10.86
C ASP A 265 6.25 -4.68 11.96
N VAL A 266 7.04 -3.61 12.03
CA VAL A 266 6.87 -2.53 13.01
C VAL A 266 6.13 -1.32 12.44
N ILE A 267 5.89 -1.29 11.13
CA ILE A 267 5.06 -0.28 10.47
C ILE A 267 3.59 -0.67 10.60
N CYS A 268 3.25 -1.88 10.14
CA CYS A 268 1.91 -2.47 10.26
C CYS A 268 2.01 -3.73 11.13
N PRO A 269 1.88 -3.63 12.45
CA PRO A 269 2.10 -4.76 13.35
C PRO A 269 1.25 -5.98 13.02
N PRO A 270 1.77 -7.22 13.23
CA PRO A 270 1.08 -8.47 12.90
C PRO A 270 -0.30 -8.63 13.56
N LEU A 271 -0.59 -7.83 14.57
CA LEU A 271 -1.90 -7.81 15.24
C LEU A 271 -3.03 -7.47 14.26
N SER A 272 -2.82 -6.52 13.37
CA SER A 272 -3.82 -6.13 12.34
C SER A 272 -4.11 -7.26 11.38
N ALA A 273 -3.08 -7.94 10.90
CA ALA A 273 -3.22 -9.13 10.04
C ALA A 273 -3.96 -10.27 10.75
N TYR A 274 -3.65 -10.49 12.02
CA TYR A 274 -4.33 -11.49 12.84
C TYR A 274 -5.80 -11.14 13.07
N ARG A 275 -6.12 -9.87 13.40
CA ARG A 275 -7.51 -9.38 13.55
C ARG A 275 -8.30 -9.59 12.25
N LEU A 276 -7.74 -9.18 11.12
CA LEU A 276 -8.38 -9.35 9.81
C LEU A 276 -8.65 -10.83 9.50
N GLN A 277 -7.66 -11.70 9.69
CA GLN A 277 -7.82 -13.14 9.46
C GLN A 277 -8.90 -13.76 10.38
N ARG A 278 -8.97 -13.33 11.64
CA ARG A 278 -10.00 -13.79 12.58
C ARG A 278 -11.41 -13.39 12.16
N ALA A 279 -11.55 -12.18 11.57
CA ALA A 279 -12.82 -11.69 11.04
C ALA A 279 -13.16 -12.27 9.65
N TRP A 280 -12.17 -12.86 8.94
CA TRP A 280 -12.32 -13.44 7.60
C TRP A 280 -12.02 -14.94 7.61
N PRO A 281 -12.97 -15.81 7.95
CA PRO A 281 -12.71 -17.25 8.16
C PRO A 281 -12.11 -17.98 6.96
N GLY A 282 -12.40 -17.50 5.71
CA GLY A 282 -11.83 -18.05 4.47
C GLY A 282 -10.42 -17.55 4.14
N ALA A 283 -9.94 -16.51 4.81
CA ALA A 283 -8.62 -15.95 4.54
C ALA A 283 -7.51 -16.83 5.14
N LYS A 284 -6.42 -16.96 4.38
CA LYS A 284 -5.20 -17.66 4.83
C LYS A 284 -4.19 -16.64 5.32
N LEU A 285 -3.70 -16.79 6.55
CA LEU A 285 -2.62 -15.96 7.08
C LEU A 285 -1.30 -16.73 6.99
N ARG A 286 -0.34 -16.14 6.25
CA ARG A 286 1.04 -16.63 6.12
C ARG A 286 1.98 -15.69 6.87
N MET A 287 2.34 -16.07 8.08
CA MET A 287 3.32 -15.35 8.86
C MET A 287 4.73 -15.70 8.41
N VAL A 288 5.50 -14.72 7.96
CA VAL A 288 6.91 -14.86 7.57
C VAL A 288 7.78 -14.60 8.82
N PRO A 289 8.47 -15.62 9.35
CA PRO A 289 9.06 -15.55 10.68
C PRO A 289 10.29 -14.64 10.79
N ASP A 290 10.92 -14.32 9.68
CA ASP A 290 12.20 -13.61 9.56
C ASP A 290 12.10 -12.36 8.65
N ALA A 291 10.97 -11.66 8.67
CA ALA A 291 10.72 -10.49 7.86
C ALA A 291 10.03 -9.36 8.63
N GLY A 292 10.28 -8.13 8.19
CA GLY A 292 9.59 -6.91 8.57
C GLY A 292 8.46 -6.56 7.62
N HIS A 293 8.38 -5.25 7.23
CA HIS A 293 7.32 -4.71 6.38
C HIS A 293 7.58 -4.89 4.89
N GLY A 294 8.84 -4.96 4.45
CA GLY A 294 9.24 -4.83 3.06
C GLY A 294 8.70 -5.94 2.15
N ALA A 295 7.98 -5.56 1.07
CA ALA A 295 7.46 -6.51 0.09
C ALA A 295 8.56 -7.30 -0.64
N LEU A 296 9.76 -6.76 -0.70
CA LEU A 296 10.92 -7.35 -1.37
C LEU A 296 11.79 -8.19 -0.43
N GLU A 297 11.50 -8.26 0.85
CA GLU A 297 12.15 -9.23 1.75
C GLU A 297 11.88 -10.65 1.24
N VAL A 298 12.91 -11.48 1.23
CA VAL A 298 12.91 -12.78 0.54
C VAL A 298 11.71 -13.66 0.92
N GLY A 299 11.39 -13.74 2.21
CA GLY A 299 10.25 -14.52 2.72
C GLY A 299 8.90 -13.94 2.27
N ILE A 300 8.76 -12.62 2.32
CA ILE A 300 7.56 -11.91 1.88
C ILE A 300 7.36 -12.07 0.37
N ALA A 301 8.38 -11.74 -0.43
CA ALA A 301 8.33 -11.86 -1.89
C ALA A 301 7.95 -13.29 -2.33
N ARG A 302 8.57 -14.31 -1.72
CA ARG A 302 8.22 -15.71 -1.97
C ARG A 302 6.77 -16.03 -1.59
N GLY A 303 6.30 -15.52 -0.44
CA GLY A 303 4.91 -15.68 0.01
C GLY A 303 3.91 -15.10 -0.98
N LEU A 304 4.18 -13.89 -1.50
CA LEU A 304 3.35 -13.20 -2.48
C LEU A 304 3.34 -13.91 -3.84
N VAL A 305 4.50 -14.31 -4.36
CA VAL A 305 4.58 -15.10 -5.61
C VAL A 305 3.90 -16.47 -5.45
N THR A 306 4.07 -17.13 -4.30
CA THR A 306 3.35 -18.38 -4.03
C THR A 306 1.83 -18.17 -4.04
N ALA A 307 1.35 -17.08 -3.51
CA ALA A 307 -0.07 -16.74 -3.51
C ALA A 307 -0.61 -16.54 -4.94
N THR A 308 0.09 -15.75 -5.77
CA THR A 308 -0.31 -15.57 -7.18
C THR A 308 -0.25 -16.89 -7.95
N GLU A 309 0.77 -17.71 -7.74
CA GLU A 309 0.87 -19.05 -8.37
C GLU A 309 -0.25 -20.02 -7.94
N GLN A 310 -0.69 -19.98 -6.67
CA GLN A 310 -1.84 -20.76 -6.22
C GLN A 310 -3.14 -20.29 -6.85
N PHE A 311 -3.36 -18.95 -6.85
CA PHE A 311 -4.57 -18.39 -7.45
C PHE A 311 -4.67 -18.72 -8.94
N LYS A 312 -3.56 -18.64 -9.66
CA LYS A 312 -3.47 -19.03 -11.07
C LYS A 312 -3.96 -20.46 -11.32
N ARG A 313 -3.61 -21.39 -10.44
CA ARG A 313 -3.93 -22.82 -10.61
C ARG A 313 -5.33 -23.19 -10.13
N HIS A 314 -5.81 -22.55 -9.09
CA HIS A 314 -6.98 -23.04 -8.35
C HIS A 314 -8.10 -21.99 -8.19
N GLY A 315 -7.87 -20.71 -8.53
CA GLY A 315 -8.80 -19.62 -8.25
C GLY A 315 -9.01 -19.35 -6.75
N ARG A 316 -8.15 -19.94 -5.89
CA ARG A 316 -8.21 -19.83 -4.43
C ARG A 316 -6.83 -20.02 -3.80
N PHE A 317 -6.76 -19.88 -2.49
CA PHE A 317 -5.54 -20.04 -1.69
C PHE A 317 -5.67 -21.24 -0.75
N ASP A 318 -4.61 -22.06 -0.67
CA ASP A 318 -4.52 -23.23 0.19
C ASP A 318 -3.75 -22.93 1.48
#